data_f29179ff2cc3363b8a3a0fdd4cfd0092
#
_entry.id   f29179ff2cc3363b8a3a0fdd4cfd0092
#
_cell.length_a   1.000
_cell.length_b   1.000
_cell.length_c   1.000
_cell.angle_alpha   90.00
_cell.angle_beta   90.00
_cell.angle_gamma   90.00
#
_symmetry.space_group_name_H-M   'P 1'
#
loop_
_entity.id
_entity.type
_entity.pdbx_description
1 polymer ?
#
loop_
_entity_poly.entity_id
_entity_poly.type
_entity_poly.pdbx_seq_one_letter_code
_entity_poly.pdbx_strand_id
1 'polypeptide(L)'
;MYQGFLNIDEEIQIPRLEGEALYNVFFKLRLDHPEIFWATGYKYKYYNDSPNLIFVPEYLFEKAKIKEHQKAMTARVEKIAREAKTFSQWDKEKYIHDFLCESIHYDKLKKPYSHEIIGPLGHGVGVCEGIAKSVKVLCDTLGIWCMIAVCGNNPEKGIKYRLSLIHISEPTRH
;
A
#
# COMPACT_ATOMS: atom_id res chain seq x y z
N MET A 1 1.82 -14.58 6.04
CA MET A 1 0.87 -13.71 5.31
C MET A 1 1.53 -13.06 4.09
N TYR A 2 2.58 -12.25 4.25
CA TYR A 2 3.24 -11.56 3.13
C TYR A 2 3.65 -12.49 1.98
N GLN A 3 4.36 -13.59 2.28
CA GLN A 3 4.76 -14.57 1.26
C GLN A 3 3.56 -15.19 0.53
N GLY A 4 2.44 -15.43 1.21
CA GLY A 4 1.23 -15.93 0.57
C GLY A 4 0.64 -14.94 -0.43
N PHE A 5 0.70 -13.63 -0.13
CA PHE A 5 0.29 -12.61 -1.11
C PHE A 5 1.20 -12.56 -2.34
N LEU A 6 2.51 -12.69 -2.15
CA LEU A 6 3.46 -12.75 -3.28
C LEU A 6 3.21 -13.98 -4.18
N ASN A 7 2.85 -15.11 -3.58
CA ASN A 7 2.51 -16.34 -4.30
C ASN A 7 1.10 -16.30 -4.94
N ILE A 8 0.27 -15.33 -4.52
CA ILE A 8 -1.14 -15.23 -4.86
C ILE A 8 -1.87 -16.53 -4.40
N ASP A 9 -1.63 -16.89 -3.13
CA ASP A 9 -2.26 -18.08 -2.53
C ASP A 9 -3.73 -17.79 -2.25
N GLU A 10 -4.61 -18.77 -2.50
CA GLU A 10 -6.04 -18.67 -2.23
C GLU A 10 -6.35 -18.83 -0.73
N GLU A 11 -5.52 -19.58 -0.02
CA GLU A 11 -5.60 -19.80 1.41
C GLU A 11 -4.21 -19.72 2.04
N ILE A 12 -4.10 -18.98 3.14
CA ILE A 12 -2.85 -18.79 3.85
C ILE A 12 -3.03 -19.22 5.31
N GLN A 13 -2.31 -20.25 5.73
CA GLN A 13 -2.32 -20.65 7.12
C GLN A 13 -1.48 -19.67 7.96
N ILE A 14 -2.08 -19.13 9.02
CA ILE A 14 -1.42 -18.23 9.95
C ILE A 14 -1.78 -18.61 11.41
N PRO A 15 -0.97 -18.21 12.41
CA PRO A 15 -1.35 -18.33 13.80
C PRO A 15 -2.70 -17.66 14.08
N ARG A 16 -3.47 -18.25 15.00
CA ARG A 16 -4.78 -17.71 15.38
C ARG A 16 -4.60 -16.33 16.04
N LEU A 17 -5.32 -15.35 15.51
CA LEU A 17 -5.37 -13.98 16.02
C LEU A 17 -6.83 -13.59 16.28
N GLU A 18 -7.06 -12.74 17.27
CA GLU A 18 -8.34 -12.07 17.46
C GLU A 18 -8.66 -11.17 16.29
N GLY A 19 -9.96 -10.95 16.03
CA GLY A 19 -10.41 -10.23 14.82
C GLY A 19 -9.80 -8.85 14.64
N GLU A 20 -9.65 -8.08 15.72
CA GLU A 20 -9.02 -6.76 15.69
C GLU A 20 -7.50 -6.87 15.44
N ALA A 21 -6.82 -7.81 16.07
CA ALA A 21 -5.40 -8.04 15.86
C ALA A 21 -5.12 -8.49 14.41
N LEU A 22 -5.97 -9.37 13.87
CA LEU A 22 -5.87 -9.82 12.48
C LEU A 22 -6.06 -8.66 11.51
N TYR A 23 -7.07 -7.81 11.75
CA TYR A 23 -7.30 -6.61 10.95
C TYR A 23 -6.08 -5.67 10.99
N ASN A 24 -5.53 -5.41 12.18
CA ASN A 24 -4.39 -4.52 12.34
C ASN A 24 -3.13 -5.04 11.64
N VAL A 25 -2.87 -6.36 11.70
CA VAL A 25 -1.75 -6.99 10.99
C VAL A 25 -1.93 -6.87 9.48
N PHE A 26 -3.11 -7.20 8.95
CA PHE A 26 -3.40 -7.08 7.52
C PHE A 26 -3.31 -5.64 7.04
N PHE A 27 -3.88 -4.71 7.80
CA PHE A 27 -3.88 -3.29 7.46
C PHE A 27 -2.46 -2.70 7.42
N LYS A 28 -1.66 -2.95 8.48
CA LYS A 28 -0.26 -2.52 8.53
C LYS A 28 0.57 -3.10 7.39
N LEU A 29 0.40 -4.39 7.12
CA LEU A 29 1.13 -5.05 6.05
C LEU A 29 0.88 -4.37 4.69
N ARG A 30 -0.34 -3.96 4.40
CA ARG A 30 -0.67 -3.24 3.16
C ARG A 30 -0.10 -1.81 3.11
N LEU A 31 0.08 -1.16 4.25
CA LEU A 31 0.72 0.15 4.31
C LEU A 31 2.25 0.05 4.19
N ASP A 32 2.84 -0.98 4.80
CA ASP A 32 4.28 -1.21 4.76
C ASP A 32 4.75 -1.80 3.42
N HIS A 33 3.84 -2.51 2.72
CA HIS A 33 4.10 -3.20 1.46
C HIS A 33 3.09 -2.81 0.37
N PRO A 34 3.09 -1.54 -0.08
CA PRO A 34 2.15 -1.05 -1.08
C PRO A 34 2.31 -1.70 -2.46
N GLU A 35 3.42 -2.38 -2.70
CA GLU A 35 3.63 -3.21 -3.89
C GLU A 35 2.63 -4.37 -4.00
N ILE A 36 2.00 -4.78 -2.87
CA ILE A 36 0.93 -5.80 -2.85
C ILE A 36 -0.44 -5.14 -3.05
N PHE A 37 -0.62 -4.42 -4.12
CA PHE A 37 -1.83 -3.64 -4.40
C PHE A 37 -3.06 -4.48 -4.77
N TRP A 38 -2.89 -5.79 -4.96
CA TRP A 38 -3.98 -6.70 -5.34
C TRP A 38 -4.73 -7.33 -4.17
N ALA A 39 -4.18 -7.30 -2.95
CA ALA A 39 -4.82 -7.86 -1.76
C ALA A 39 -5.63 -6.76 -1.05
N THR A 40 -6.94 -6.69 -1.30
CA THR A 40 -7.80 -5.57 -0.86
C THR A 40 -8.71 -5.89 0.31
N GLY A 41 -8.95 -7.18 0.57
CA GLY A 41 -9.79 -7.65 1.64
C GLY A 41 -9.42 -9.07 2.06
N TYR A 42 -10.16 -9.59 3.01
CA TYR A 42 -10.00 -10.97 3.43
C TYR A 42 -11.24 -11.54 4.09
N LYS A 43 -11.34 -12.88 4.08
CA LYS A 43 -12.15 -13.70 4.96
C LYS A 43 -11.25 -14.61 5.76
N TYR A 44 -11.76 -15.24 6.81
CA TYR A 44 -10.99 -16.23 7.55
C TYR A 44 -11.89 -17.38 8.02
N LYS A 45 -11.27 -18.55 8.16
CA LYS A 45 -11.87 -19.76 8.72
C LYS A 45 -11.05 -20.20 9.92
N TYR A 46 -11.70 -20.57 10.98
CA TYR A 46 -11.03 -21.16 12.14
C TYR A 46 -11.77 -22.41 12.61
N TYR A 47 -11.03 -23.29 13.22
CA TYR A 47 -11.54 -24.51 13.87
C TYR A 47 -11.24 -24.42 15.35
N ASN A 48 -12.19 -24.87 16.21
CA ASN A 48 -12.11 -24.67 17.66
C ASN A 48 -10.83 -25.23 18.29
N ASP A 49 -10.34 -26.35 17.77
CA ASP A 49 -9.18 -27.07 18.32
C ASP A 49 -7.86 -26.76 17.58
N SER A 50 -7.85 -25.76 16.69
CA SER A 50 -6.68 -25.39 15.91
C SER A 50 -5.97 -24.15 16.48
N PRO A 51 -4.64 -24.19 16.69
CA PRO A 51 -3.86 -23.00 17.02
C PRO A 51 -3.69 -22.03 15.85
N ASN A 52 -4.12 -22.46 14.65
CA ASN A 52 -4.03 -21.68 13.42
C ASN A 52 -5.41 -21.34 12.89
N LEU A 53 -5.47 -20.31 12.07
CA LEU A 53 -6.61 -19.98 11.22
C LEU A 53 -6.20 -20.00 9.75
N ILE A 54 -7.19 -20.17 8.88
CA ILE A 54 -7.00 -20.06 7.44
C ILE A 54 -7.45 -18.67 7.03
N PHE A 55 -6.49 -17.86 6.59
CA PHE A 55 -6.72 -16.55 6.02
C PHE A 55 -7.00 -16.71 4.52
N VAL A 56 -8.11 -16.16 4.05
CA VAL A 56 -8.57 -16.25 2.66
C VAL A 56 -8.54 -14.85 2.06
N PRO A 57 -7.50 -14.50 1.30
CA PRO A 57 -7.38 -13.18 0.68
C PRO A 57 -8.52 -12.90 -0.31
N GLU A 58 -8.95 -11.66 -0.34
CA GLU A 58 -9.79 -11.14 -1.43
C GLU A 58 -8.92 -10.32 -2.36
N TYR A 59 -8.78 -10.78 -3.59
CA TYR A 59 -7.94 -10.17 -4.61
C TYR A 59 -8.74 -9.26 -5.54
N LEU A 60 -8.16 -8.13 -5.90
CA LEU A 60 -8.77 -7.13 -6.79
C LEU A 60 -8.92 -7.64 -8.24
N PHE A 61 -8.07 -8.58 -8.64
CA PHE A 61 -8.02 -9.15 -9.98
C PHE A 61 -7.81 -10.66 -9.92
N GLU A 62 -8.10 -11.34 -11.03
CA GLU A 62 -7.73 -12.74 -11.20
C GLU A 62 -6.20 -12.94 -11.28
N LYS A 63 -5.73 -14.11 -10.89
CA LYS A 63 -4.31 -14.45 -10.75
C LYS A 63 -3.46 -14.10 -11.97
N ALA A 64 -3.95 -14.35 -13.17
CA ALA A 64 -3.24 -14.04 -14.42
C ALA A 64 -3.06 -12.51 -14.57
N LYS A 65 -4.13 -11.74 -14.31
CA LYS A 65 -4.09 -10.28 -14.36
C LYS A 65 -3.24 -9.65 -13.26
N ILE A 66 -3.22 -10.25 -12.07
CA ILE A 66 -2.33 -9.78 -10.99
C ILE A 66 -0.89 -9.80 -11.46
N LYS A 67 -0.43 -10.90 -12.06
CA LYS A 67 0.95 -11.02 -12.56
C LYS A 67 1.27 -10.01 -13.66
N GLU A 68 0.32 -9.76 -14.56
CA GLU A 68 0.46 -8.75 -15.61
C GLU A 68 0.58 -7.34 -15.01
N HIS A 69 -0.34 -6.96 -14.13
CA HIS A 69 -0.33 -5.67 -13.45
C HIS A 69 0.88 -5.49 -12.54
N GLN A 70 1.32 -6.54 -11.83
CA GLN A 70 2.53 -6.51 -11.02
C GLN A 70 3.75 -6.16 -11.88
N LYS A 71 3.94 -6.85 -13.01
CA LYS A 71 5.03 -6.56 -13.93
C LYS A 71 4.96 -5.11 -14.47
N ALA A 72 3.77 -4.68 -14.86
CA ALA A 72 3.56 -3.32 -15.37
C ALA A 72 3.83 -2.25 -14.31
N MET A 73 3.36 -2.46 -13.06
CA MET A 73 3.60 -1.53 -11.96
C MET A 73 5.06 -1.48 -11.54
N THR A 74 5.74 -2.62 -11.45
CA THR A 74 7.19 -2.66 -11.18
C THR A 74 7.95 -1.85 -12.22
N ALA A 75 7.71 -2.09 -13.50
CA ALA A 75 8.35 -1.33 -14.57
C ALA A 75 8.02 0.18 -14.53
N ARG A 76 6.79 0.53 -14.16
CA ARG A 76 6.36 1.93 -14.01
C ARG A 76 7.09 2.62 -12.87
N VAL A 77 7.13 2.00 -11.69
CA VAL A 77 7.82 2.52 -10.50
C VAL A 77 9.32 2.69 -10.78
N GLU A 78 9.96 1.68 -11.38
CA GLU A 78 11.37 1.73 -11.76
C GLU A 78 11.66 2.85 -12.77
N LYS A 79 10.76 3.05 -13.75
CA LYS A 79 10.89 4.13 -14.73
C LYS A 79 10.86 5.49 -14.07
N ILE A 80 9.89 5.73 -13.16
CA ILE A 80 9.77 6.99 -12.43
C ILE A 80 11.00 7.21 -11.55
N ALA A 81 11.39 6.20 -10.76
CA ALA A 81 12.51 6.30 -9.84
C ALA A 81 13.86 6.51 -10.55
N ARG A 82 14.02 6.01 -11.76
CA ARG A 82 15.27 6.10 -12.53
C ARG A 82 15.74 7.53 -12.74
N GLU A 83 14.82 8.46 -12.98
CA GLU A 83 15.14 9.86 -13.23
C GLU A 83 15.73 10.56 -11.99
N ALA A 84 15.30 10.15 -10.79
CA ALA A 84 15.73 10.72 -9.53
C ALA A 84 16.85 9.94 -8.83
N LYS A 85 17.34 8.83 -9.41
CA LYS A 85 18.24 7.88 -8.72
C LYS A 85 19.54 8.53 -8.20
N THR A 86 20.06 9.51 -8.91
CA THR A 86 21.31 10.20 -8.58
C THR A 86 21.11 11.50 -7.80
N PHE A 87 19.86 11.90 -7.54
CA PHE A 87 19.54 13.12 -6.86
C PHE A 87 19.92 13.07 -5.38
N SER A 88 20.07 14.24 -4.74
CA SER A 88 20.12 14.33 -3.29
C SER A 88 18.81 13.81 -2.67
N GLN A 89 18.81 13.46 -1.39
CA GLN A 89 17.58 13.00 -0.74
C GLN A 89 16.45 14.03 -0.88
N TRP A 90 16.72 15.29 -0.61
CA TRP A 90 15.78 16.39 -0.74
C TRP A 90 15.21 16.51 -2.17
N ASP A 91 16.06 16.43 -3.18
CA ASP A 91 15.63 16.53 -4.58
C ASP A 91 14.82 15.30 -5.00
N LYS A 92 15.10 14.11 -4.45
CA LYS A 92 14.30 12.91 -4.64
C LYS A 92 12.89 13.10 -4.08
N GLU A 93 12.78 13.60 -2.85
CA GLU A 93 11.49 13.85 -2.18
C GLU A 93 10.68 14.88 -2.96
N LYS A 94 11.33 15.98 -3.35
CA LYS A 94 10.71 17.01 -4.19
C LYS A 94 10.24 16.46 -5.54
N TYR A 95 11.06 15.65 -6.19
CA TYR A 95 10.72 15.02 -7.46
C TYR A 95 9.48 14.12 -7.33
N ILE A 96 9.41 13.27 -6.30
CA ILE A 96 8.25 12.43 -6.04
C ILE A 96 7.01 13.28 -5.84
N HIS A 97 7.10 14.34 -5.02
CA HIS A 97 6.00 15.26 -4.76
C HIS A 97 5.50 15.91 -6.05
N ASP A 98 6.38 16.53 -6.81
CA ASP A 98 6.03 17.26 -8.03
C ASP A 98 5.43 16.32 -9.08
N PHE A 99 6.04 15.14 -9.28
CA PHE A 99 5.52 14.10 -10.17
C PHE A 99 4.08 13.70 -9.82
N LEU A 100 3.79 13.48 -8.53
CA LEU A 100 2.45 13.07 -8.10
C LEU A 100 1.45 14.21 -8.23
N CYS A 101 1.84 15.44 -7.90
CA CYS A 101 0.98 16.63 -8.07
C CYS A 101 0.60 16.89 -9.53
N GLU A 102 1.51 16.66 -10.45
CA GLU A 102 1.29 16.87 -11.89
C GLU A 102 0.54 15.72 -12.55
N SER A 103 0.73 14.49 -12.05
CA SER A 103 0.25 13.27 -12.73
C SER A 103 -1.06 12.73 -12.17
N ILE A 104 -1.52 13.16 -10.99
CA ILE A 104 -2.64 12.53 -10.29
C ILE A 104 -3.79 13.50 -10.06
N HIS A 105 -5.00 13.03 -10.35
CA HIS A 105 -6.25 13.68 -9.95
C HIS A 105 -6.91 12.93 -8.79
N TYR A 106 -7.52 13.68 -7.87
CA TYR A 106 -8.24 13.07 -6.76
C TYR A 106 -9.51 12.36 -7.24
N ASP A 107 -9.65 11.07 -6.91
CA ASP A 107 -10.80 10.27 -7.32
C ASP A 107 -12.01 10.51 -6.42
N LYS A 108 -12.96 11.32 -6.90
CA LYS A 108 -14.22 11.59 -6.21
C LYS A 108 -15.15 10.37 -6.17
N LEU A 109 -15.00 9.42 -7.10
CA LEU A 109 -15.81 8.20 -7.19
C LEU A 109 -15.31 7.10 -6.25
N LYS A 110 -14.10 7.25 -5.70
CA LYS A 110 -13.47 6.31 -4.75
C LYS A 110 -13.48 4.87 -5.24
N LYS A 111 -13.07 4.67 -6.47
CA LYS A 111 -12.98 3.33 -7.07
C LYS A 111 -12.02 2.44 -6.27
N PRO A 112 -12.25 1.12 -6.17
CA PRO A 112 -11.39 0.23 -5.38
C PRO A 112 -9.90 0.36 -5.70
N TYR A 113 -9.52 0.45 -6.96
CA TYR A 113 -8.13 0.59 -7.40
C TYR A 113 -7.50 1.95 -7.03
N SER A 114 -8.31 2.98 -6.74
CA SER A 114 -7.81 4.30 -6.34
C SER A 114 -7.23 4.34 -4.92
N HIS A 115 -7.49 3.29 -4.11
CA HIS A 115 -6.88 3.07 -2.80
C HIS A 115 -5.52 2.36 -2.87
N GLU A 116 -5.12 1.91 -4.04
CA GLU A 116 -3.89 1.16 -4.28
C GLU A 116 -3.00 1.89 -5.28
N ILE A 117 -1.71 1.53 -5.35
CA ILE A 117 -0.73 2.22 -6.22
C ILE A 117 -1.12 2.18 -7.71
N ILE A 118 -1.89 1.19 -8.13
CA ILE A 118 -2.34 1.08 -9.52
C ILE A 118 -3.27 2.24 -9.93
N GLY A 119 -4.01 2.82 -9.00
CA GLY A 119 -4.82 4.02 -9.25
C GLY A 119 -3.94 5.22 -9.60
N PRO A 120 -3.14 5.76 -8.67
CA PRO A 120 -2.28 6.91 -8.94
C PRO A 120 -1.24 6.67 -10.01
N LEU A 121 -0.47 5.59 -9.93
CA LEU A 121 0.67 5.37 -10.84
C LEU A 121 0.27 4.74 -12.18
N GLY A 122 -0.87 4.03 -12.23
CA GLY A 122 -1.36 3.38 -13.45
C GLY A 122 -2.42 4.19 -14.20
N HIS A 123 -3.38 4.75 -13.47
CA HIS A 123 -4.54 5.44 -14.05
C HIS A 123 -4.54 6.97 -13.81
N GLY A 124 -3.57 7.52 -13.09
CA GLY A 124 -3.51 8.95 -12.79
C GLY A 124 -4.63 9.44 -11.85
N VAL A 125 -5.26 8.53 -11.10
CA VAL A 125 -6.34 8.88 -10.17
C VAL A 125 -6.15 8.16 -8.83
N GLY A 126 -6.35 8.85 -7.72
CA GLY A 126 -6.17 8.26 -6.40
C GLY A 126 -6.94 8.98 -5.30
N VAL A 127 -7.20 8.25 -4.22
CA VAL A 127 -7.60 8.84 -2.94
C VAL A 127 -6.37 8.95 -2.04
N CYS A 128 -6.51 9.58 -0.87
CA CYS A 128 -5.39 9.83 0.05
C CYS A 128 -4.55 8.56 0.34
N GLU A 129 -5.18 7.40 0.53
CA GLU A 129 -4.49 6.14 0.78
C GLU A 129 -3.63 5.70 -0.41
N GLY A 130 -4.20 5.69 -1.63
CA GLY A 130 -3.47 5.30 -2.84
C GLY A 130 -2.32 6.27 -3.17
N ILE A 131 -2.53 7.58 -2.96
CA ILE A 131 -1.49 8.59 -3.12
C ILE A 131 -0.37 8.35 -2.10
N ALA A 132 -0.69 8.15 -0.82
CA ALA A 132 0.27 7.85 0.23
C ALA A 132 1.08 6.58 -0.07
N LYS A 133 0.43 5.50 -0.50
CA LYS A 133 1.07 4.26 -0.94
C LYS A 133 2.01 4.48 -2.13
N SER A 134 1.64 5.38 -3.05
CA SER A 134 2.46 5.70 -4.21
C SER A 134 3.73 6.46 -3.83
N VAL A 135 3.65 7.40 -2.87
CA VAL A 135 4.83 8.03 -2.29
C VAL A 135 5.72 6.97 -1.64
N LYS A 136 5.14 6.10 -0.79
CA LYS A 136 5.87 5.05 -0.07
C LYS A 136 6.67 4.14 -1.02
N VAL A 137 6.04 3.59 -2.06
CA VAL A 137 6.72 2.69 -2.99
C VAL A 137 7.84 3.39 -3.79
N LEU A 138 7.68 4.68 -4.12
CA LEU A 138 8.72 5.45 -4.79
C LEU A 138 9.87 5.79 -3.83
N CYS A 139 9.58 6.16 -2.58
CA CYS A 139 10.58 6.37 -1.54
C CYS A 139 11.40 5.10 -1.29
N ASP A 140 10.73 3.96 -1.08
CA ASP A 140 11.41 2.67 -0.86
C ASP A 140 12.33 2.31 -2.04
N THR A 141 11.86 2.53 -3.27
CA THR A 141 12.65 2.28 -4.49
C THR A 141 13.87 3.19 -4.60
N LEU A 142 13.79 4.40 -4.07
CA LEU A 142 14.89 5.38 -4.06
C LEU A 142 15.75 5.32 -2.79
N GLY A 143 15.47 4.38 -1.88
CA GLY A 143 16.21 4.21 -0.63
C GLY A 143 15.93 5.28 0.41
N ILE A 144 14.77 5.91 0.36
CA ILE A 144 14.31 6.90 1.34
C ILE A 144 13.40 6.19 2.35
N TRP A 145 13.75 6.27 3.62
CA TRP A 145 12.87 5.75 4.67
C TRP A 145 11.63 6.62 4.81
N CYS A 146 10.45 6.02 4.70
CA CYS A 146 9.19 6.69 4.96
C CYS A 146 8.15 5.74 5.52
N MET A 147 7.15 6.27 6.20
CA MET A 147 6.02 5.52 6.72
C MET A 147 4.70 6.20 6.40
N ILE A 148 3.63 5.42 6.29
CA ILE A 148 2.28 5.94 6.12
C ILE A 148 1.62 6.03 7.50
N ALA A 149 1.26 7.24 7.90
CA ALA A 149 0.46 7.49 9.10
C ALA A 149 -1.02 7.55 8.74
N VAL A 150 -1.87 6.91 9.55
CA VAL A 150 -3.32 6.98 9.39
C VAL A 150 -3.91 7.75 10.56
N CYS A 151 -4.52 8.88 10.25
CA CYS A 151 -5.05 9.81 11.24
C CYS A 151 -6.57 9.90 11.15
N GLY A 152 -7.24 10.08 12.29
CA GLY A 152 -8.64 10.49 12.35
C GLY A 152 -8.74 12.02 12.33
N ASN A 153 -9.77 12.54 11.70
CA ASN A 153 -9.98 13.99 11.61
C ASN A 153 -10.84 14.58 12.72
N ASN A 154 -11.42 13.75 13.60
CA ASN A 154 -12.18 14.19 14.75
C ASN A 154 -12.11 13.17 15.90
N PRO A 155 -11.19 13.38 16.88
CA PRO A 155 -11.03 12.48 18.02
C PRO A 155 -12.29 12.39 18.92
N GLU A 156 -13.06 13.46 19.05
CA GLU A 156 -14.24 13.51 19.93
C GLU A 156 -15.44 12.73 19.37
N LYS A 157 -15.53 12.62 18.05
CA LYS A 157 -16.59 11.90 17.34
C LYS A 157 -16.21 10.48 16.91
N GLY A 158 -15.05 10.00 17.35
CA GLY A 158 -14.45 8.75 16.87
C GLY A 158 -13.85 8.89 15.47
N ILE A 159 -13.21 7.80 14.98
CA ILE A 159 -12.61 7.79 13.64
C ILE A 159 -13.72 7.65 12.59
N LYS A 160 -14.36 8.75 12.25
CA LYS A 160 -15.40 8.77 11.22
C LYS A 160 -14.81 8.86 9.80
N TYR A 161 -13.67 9.53 9.67
CA TYR A 161 -12.93 9.68 8.42
C TYR A 161 -11.46 9.37 8.68
N ARG A 162 -10.86 8.55 7.83
CA ARG A 162 -9.43 8.24 7.87
C ARG A 162 -8.72 9.07 6.80
N LEU A 163 -7.63 9.71 7.18
CA LEU A 163 -6.72 10.40 6.28
C LEU A 163 -5.37 9.70 6.36
N SER A 164 -4.84 9.32 5.21
CA SER A 164 -3.49 8.79 5.12
C SER A 164 -2.51 9.92 4.83
N LEU A 165 -1.48 10.02 5.64
CA LEU A 165 -0.40 10.98 5.51
C LEU A 165 0.92 10.24 5.34
N ILE A 166 1.90 10.91 4.73
CA ILE A 166 3.27 10.42 4.64
C ILE A 166 4.11 11.11 5.70
N HIS A 167 4.90 10.32 6.41
CA HIS A 167 5.98 10.80 7.26
C HIS A 167 7.31 10.30 6.69
N ILE A 168 8.19 11.24 6.35
CA ILE A 168 9.55 10.99 5.88
C ILE A 168 10.48 11.48 6.98
N SER A 169 11.35 10.61 7.52
CA SER A 169 12.35 11.04 8.49
C SER A 169 13.61 11.49 7.78
N GLU A 170 14.16 12.62 8.22
CA GLU A 170 15.51 13.00 7.83
C GLU A 170 16.52 11.98 8.36
N PRO A 171 17.61 11.67 7.61
CA PRO A 171 18.69 10.87 8.13
C PRO A 171 19.27 11.62 9.34
N THR A 172 19.31 10.95 10.49
CA THR A 172 20.03 11.46 11.66
C THR A 172 21.45 11.72 11.25
N ARG A 173 21.83 12.99 11.25
CA ARG A 173 23.24 13.36 11.10
C ARG A 173 23.95 12.88 12.36
N HIS A 174 24.73 11.81 12.24
CA HIS A 174 25.74 11.43 13.22
C HIS A 174 27.04 12.14 12.93
#